data_d5da9bd31694439a277d9cb6dddcc253
#
_entry.id   d5da9bd31694439a277d9cb6dddcc253
#
_cell.length_a   1.000
_cell.length_b   1.000
_cell.length_c   1.000
_cell.angle_alpha   90.00
_cell.angle_beta   90.00
_cell.angle_gamma   90.00
#
_symmetry.space_group_name_H-M   'P 1'
#
loop_
_entity.id
_entity.type
_entity.pdbx_description
1 polymer ?
#
loop_
_entity_poly.entity_id
_entity_poly.type
_entity_poly.pdbx_seq_one_letter_code
_entity_poly.pdbx_strand_id
1 'polypeptide(L)'
;MSSKIKFISIFCFFIFCFFIFFQSLKESKKYTPKALIDKKIINFKMKQLESDEIITEKDIFEINKITLLNIWSSWCLPCREEHKYLTELKMNTRLNMVGINYKDKKKMH
;
A
#
# COMPACT_ATOMS: atom_id res chain seq x y z
N MET A 1 -38.76 -17.84 -32.94
CA MET A 1 -38.65 -17.20 -31.62
C MET A 1 -38.82 -15.71 -31.82
N SER A 2 -39.88 -15.13 -31.26
CA SER A 2 -40.26 -13.72 -31.50
C SER A 2 -39.12 -12.77 -31.07
N SER A 3 -38.84 -11.74 -31.88
CA SER A 3 -37.83 -10.70 -31.57
C SER A 3 -37.97 -10.12 -30.14
N LYS A 4 -39.22 -9.99 -29.69
CA LYS A 4 -39.53 -9.52 -28.31
C LYS A 4 -38.94 -10.43 -27.21
N ILE A 5 -38.96 -11.77 -27.42
CA ILE A 5 -38.41 -12.73 -26.44
C ILE A 5 -36.88 -12.58 -26.35
N LYS A 6 -36.20 -12.35 -27.48
CA LYS A 6 -34.74 -12.10 -27.48
C LYS A 6 -34.39 -10.84 -26.72
N PHE A 7 -35.12 -9.75 -26.91
CA PHE A 7 -34.88 -8.50 -26.17
C PHE A 7 -35.13 -8.66 -24.66
N ILE A 8 -36.17 -9.36 -24.27
CA ILE A 8 -36.47 -9.63 -22.86
C ILE A 8 -35.35 -10.48 -22.23
N SER A 9 -34.87 -11.52 -22.92
CA SER A 9 -33.79 -12.37 -22.43
C SER A 9 -32.49 -11.59 -22.23
N ILE A 10 -32.11 -10.73 -23.16
CA ILE A 10 -30.92 -9.87 -23.06
C ILE A 10 -31.08 -8.91 -21.89
N PHE A 11 -32.23 -8.29 -21.72
CA PHE A 11 -32.51 -7.35 -20.65
C PHE A 11 -32.44 -8.03 -19.27
N CYS A 12 -33.03 -9.22 -19.11
CA CYS A 12 -32.92 -10.00 -17.89
C CYS A 12 -31.45 -10.39 -17.56
N PHE A 13 -30.68 -10.74 -18.58
CA PHE A 13 -29.26 -11.05 -18.41
C PHE A 13 -28.46 -9.84 -17.87
N PHE A 14 -28.68 -8.65 -18.41
CA PHE A 14 -28.04 -7.43 -17.92
C PHE A 14 -28.43 -7.08 -16.48
N ILE A 15 -29.72 -7.22 -16.14
CA ILE A 15 -30.19 -7.02 -14.77
C ILE A 15 -29.52 -8.01 -13.80
N PHE A 16 -29.41 -9.27 -14.20
CA PHE A 16 -28.77 -10.31 -13.40
C PHE A 16 -27.28 -10.01 -13.18
N CYS A 17 -26.54 -9.65 -14.23
CA CYS A 17 -25.16 -9.24 -14.12
C CYS A 17 -25.00 -8.00 -13.23
N PHE A 18 -25.86 -7.00 -13.37
CA PHE A 18 -25.85 -5.79 -12.54
C PHE A 18 -26.09 -6.12 -11.06
N PHE A 19 -27.01 -7.03 -10.77
CA PHE A 19 -27.30 -7.47 -9.42
C PHE A 19 -26.10 -8.17 -8.77
N ILE A 20 -25.42 -9.06 -9.51
CA ILE A 20 -24.20 -9.72 -9.01
C ILE A 20 -23.10 -8.68 -8.74
N PHE A 21 -22.92 -7.73 -9.65
CA PHE A 21 -21.92 -6.66 -9.49
C PHE A 21 -22.23 -5.78 -8.28
N PHE A 22 -23.49 -5.44 -8.09
CA PHE A 22 -23.94 -4.65 -6.94
C PHE A 22 -23.74 -5.39 -5.62
N GLN A 23 -24.03 -6.67 -5.57
CA GLN A 23 -23.75 -7.52 -4.40
C GLN A 23 -22.25 -7.58 -4.09
N SER A 24 -21.42 -7.75 -5.11
CA SER A 24 -19.96 -7.80 -4.96
C SER A 24 -19.38 -6.48 -4.44
N LEU A 25 -19.92 -5.34 -4.84
CA LEU A 25 -19.52 -4.03 -4.33
C LEU A 25 -19.95 -3.80 -2.88
N LYS A 26 -21.03 -4.40 -2.44
CA LYS A 26 -21.55 -4.26 -1.07
C LYS A 26 -20.71 -5.03 -0.04
N GLU A 27 -20.08 -6.10 -0.45
CA GLU A 27 -19.06 -6.81 0.33
C GLU A 27 -17.67 -6.18 0.11
N SER A 28 -17.47 -4.96 0.59
CA SER A 28 -16.12 -4.48 0.79
C SER A 28 -15.49 -5.36 1.87
N LYS A 29 -14.77 -6.40 1.47
CA LYS A 29 -13.86 -7.11 2.37
C LYS A 29 -12.89 -6.06 2.88
N LYS A 30 -13.19 -5.49 4.06
CA LYS A 30 -12.20 -4.69 4.79
C LYS A 30 -10.98 -5.58 4.91
N TYR A 31 -9.99 -5.32 4.07
CA TYR A 31 -8.69 -5.92 4.25
C TYR A 31 -8.16 -5.43 5.59
N THR A 32 -8.40 -6.23 6.63
CA THR A 32 -7.71 -6.06 7.90
C THR A 32 -6.36 -6.75 7.73
N PRO A 33 -5.28 -5.99 7.52
CA PRO A 33 -3.96 -6.59 7.57
C PRO A 33 -3.87 -7.31 8.91
N LYS A 34 -3.46 -8.58 8.92
CA LYS A 34 -3.14 -9.29 10.15
C LYS A 34 -1.99 -8.50 10.78
N ALA A 35 -2.35 -7.58 11.67
CA ALA A 35 -1.37 -6.77 12.34
C ALA A 35 -0.43 -7.72 13.08
N LEU A 36 0.85 -7.67 12.73
CA LEU A 36 1.91 -8.39 13.42
C LEU A 36 2.25 -7.63 14.71
N ILE A 37 1.23 -7.40 15.54
CA ILE A 37 1.37 -6.72 16.82
C ILE A 37 2.22 -7.61 17.73
N ASP A 38 3.16 -7.02 18.45
CA ASP A 38 4.06 -7.66 19.41
C ASP A 38 4.97 -8.76 18.83
N LYS A 39 5.16 -8.81 17.52
CA LYS A 39 6.14 -9.71 16.93
C LYS A 39 7.49 -9.03 16.81
N LYS A 40 8.52 -9.78 17.20
CA LYS A 40 9.90 -9.35 17.02
C LYS A 40 10.19 -9.18 15.52
N ILE A 41 10.85 -8.07 15.20
CA ILE A 41 11.29 -7.80 13.84
C ILE A 41 12.35 -8.82 13.46
N ILE A 42 12.20 -9.41 12.26
CA ILE A 42 13.17 -10.33 11.69
C ILE A 42 14.41 -9.56 11.23
N ASN A 43 15.57 -10.18 11.33
CA ASN A 43 16.81 -9.59 10.84
C ASN A 43 16.73 -9.41 9.32
N PHE A 44 17.09 -8.24 8.83
CA PHE A 44 17.13 -7.94 7.40
C PHE A 44 18.38 -7.11 7.05
N LYS A 45 18.71 -7.09 5.78
CA LYS A 45 19.75 -6.22 5.21
C LYS A 45 19.17 -5.51 4.00
N MET A 46 19.34 -4.20 3.94
CA MET A 46 18.90 -3.38 2.81
C MET A 46 20.05 -2.48 2.35
N LYS A 47 20.01 -2.10 1.08
CA LYS A 47 20.92 -1.08 0.57
C LYS A 47 20.29 0.30 0.75
N GLN A 48 21.10 1.25 1.18
CA GLN A 48 20.70 2.66 1.18
C GLN A 48 20.57 3.14 -0.28
N LEU A 49 19.59 3.99 -0.53
CA LEU A 49 19.26 4.41 -1.88
C LEU A 49 20.38 5.24 -2.55
N GLU A 50 21.07 6.07 -1.77
CA GLU A 50 22.04 7.03 -2.27
C GLU A 50 23.50 6.58 -2.14
N SER A 51 23.87 5.83 -1.09
CA SER A 51 25.25 5.50 -0.77
C SER A 51 25.66 4.06 -1.06
N ASP A 52 24.76 3.19 -1.54
CA ASP A 52 24.98 1.73 -1.66
C ASP A 52 25.42 1.03 -0.36
N GLU A 53 25.38 1.73 0.76
CA GLU A 53 25.71 1.23 2.10
C GLU A 53 24.68 0.18 2.55
N ILE A 54 25.14 -0.85 3.26
CA ILE A 54 24.24 -1.88 3.77
C ILE A 54 23.74 -1.45 5.15
N ILE A 55 22.42 -1.29 5.27
CA ILE A 55 21.73 -0.96 6.51
C ILE A 55 21.04 -2.21 7.05
N THR A 56 21.12 -2.40 8.34
CA THR A 56 20.48 -3.50 9.08
C THR A 56 19.34 -2.98 9.96
N GLU A 57 18.59 -3.91 10.55
CA GLU A 57 17.55 -3.55 11.52
C GLU A 57 18.10 -2.73 12.71
N LYS A 58 19.34 -2.96 13.12
CA LYS A 58 19.97 -2.26 14.26
C LYS A 58 20.23 -0.78 13.97
N ASP A 59 20.50 -0.46 12.71
CA ASP A 59 20.78 0.91 12.28
C ASP A 59 19.47 1.72 12.15
N ILE A 60 18.35 1.03 11.93
CA ILE A 60 17.04 1.67 11.74
C ILE A 60 16.29 1.86 13.05
N PHE A 61 16.33 0.85 13.94
CA PHE A 61 15.54 0.87 15.18
C PHE A 61 16.35 1.40 16.34
N GLU A 62 16.26 2.70 16.56
CA GLU A 62 16.88 3.36 17.70
C GLU A 62 16.13 3.03 19.00
N ILE A 63 16.89 2.80 20.07
CA ILE A 63 16.35 2.63 21.42
C ILE A 63 15.67 3.95 21.85
N ASN A 64 14.46 3.84 22.40
CA ASN A 64 13.64 4.96 22.88
C ASN A 64 12.98 5.84 21.81
N LYS A 65 13.00 5.46 20.54
CA LYS A 65 12.22 6.15 19.49
C LYS A 65 11.21 5.24 18.84
N ILE A 66 10.08 5.81 18.46
CA ILE A 66 9.11 5.12 17.61
C ILE A 66 9.59 5.22 16.17
N THR A 67 9.81 4.10 15.50
CA THR A 67 10.20 4.09 14.09
C THR A 67 8.98 3.87 13.19
N LEU A 68 8.72 4.85 12.33
CA LEU A 68 7.71 4.77 11.27
C LEU A 68 8.40 4.31 9.97
N LEU A 69 8.02 3.12 9.50
CA LEU A 69 8.45 2.62 8.20
C LEU A 69 7.40 2.98 7.16
N ASN A 70 7.78 3.79 6.17
CA ASN A 70 6.93 4.13 5.03
C ASN A 70 7.44 3.44 3.77
N ILE A 71 6.58 2.63 3.13
CA ILE A 71 6.89 1.99 1.85
C ILE A 71 6.35 2.86 0.73
N TRP A 72 7.20 3.28 -0.19
CA TRP A 72 6.84 4.20 -1.26
C TRP A 72 7.48 3.82 -2.61
N SER A 73 6.97 4.41 -3.67
CA SER A 73 7.53 4.28 -5.03
C SER A 73 7.32 5.57 -5.81
N SER A 74 8.16 5.86 -6.78
CA SER A 74 8.04 7.06 -7.62
C SER A 74 6.77 7.08 -8.47
N TRP A 75 6.25 5.92 -8.83
CA TRP A 75 5.02 5.73 -9.61
C TRP A 75 3.74 5.64 -8.77
N CYS A 76 3.85 5.65 -7.45
CA CYS A 76 2.73 5.54 -6.52
C CYS A 76 2.09 6.91 -6.30
N LEU A 77 0.95 7.16 -6.92
CA LEU A 77 0.24 8.44 -6.79
C LEU A 77 -0.22 8.72 -5.35
N PRO A 78 -0.86 7.79 -4.62
CA PRO A 78 -1.22 8.00 -3.22
C PRO A 78 -0.02 8.33 -2.32
N CYS A 79 1.15 7.73 -2.57
CA CYS A 79 2.35 8.01 -1.78
C CYS A 79 2.81 9.47 -1.91
N ARG A 80 2.57 10.11 -3.06
CA ARG A 80 2.86 11.54 -3.26
C ARG A 80 1.92 12.44 -2.47
N GLU A 81 0.66 12.04 -2.35
CA GLU A 81 -0.34 12.78 -1.56
C GLU A 81 -0.06 12.67 -0.07
N GLU A 82 0.41 11.51 0.41
CA GLU A 82 0.81 11.29 1.79
C GLU A 82 2.08 12.04 2.18
N HIS A 83 2.95 12.34 1.22
CA HIS A 83 4.28 12.91 1.48
C HIS A 83 4.24 14.20 2.31
N LYS A 84 3.25 15.07 2.08
CA LYS A 84 3.08 16.31 2.86
C LYS A 84 2.86 16.04 4.36
N TYR A 85 2.04 15.02 4.68
CA TYR A 85 1.76 14.65 6.07
C TYR A 85 2.97 13.99 6.74
N LEU A 86 3.72 13.18 5.96
CA LEU A 86 4.95 12.56 6.45
C LEU A 86 6.02 13.63 6.75
N THR A 87 6.08 14.67 5.94
CA THR A 87 7.00 15.81 6.17
C THR A 87 6.65 16.56 7.46
N GLU A 88 5.38 16.75 7.75
CA GLU A 88 4.93 17.34 9.02
C GLU A 88 5.28 16.43 10.21
N LEU A 89 5.04 15.12 10.09
CA LEU A 89 5.38 14.15 11.14
C LEU A 89 6.86 14.08 11.45
N LYS A 90 7.73 14.30 10.45
CA LYS A 90 9.19 14.33 10.62
C LYS A 90 9.65 15.40 11.62
N MET A 91 8.87 16.46 11.82
CA MET A 91 9.19 17.49 12.81
C MET A 91 9.11 17.00 14.26
N ASN A 92 8.51 15.82 14.48
CA ASN A 92 8.43 15.22 15.81
C ASN A 92 9.75 14.51 16.18
N THR A 93 10.46 15.03 17.15
CA THR A 93 11.78 14.52 17.58
C THR A 93 11.75 13.12 18.19
N ARG A 94 10.59 12.63 18.61
CA ARG A 94 10.41 11.27 19.15
C ARG A 94 10.20 10.21 18.07
N LEU A 95 10.04 10.64 16.82
CA LEU A 95 9.77 9.78 15.69
C LEU A 95 11.01 9.64 14.82
N ASN A 96 11.46 8.40 14.61
CA ASN A 96 12.41 8.06 13.57
C ASN A 96 11.65 7.65 12.31
N MET A 97 11.89 8.30 11.18
CA MET A 97 11.17 8.03 9.94
C MET A 97 12.10 7.42 8.90
N VAL A 98 11.72 6.25 8.41
CA VAL A 98 12.48 5.51 7.40
C VAL A 98 11.61 5.22 6.19
N GLY A 99 12.05 5.69 5.03
CA GLY A 99 11.39 5.42 3.74
C GLY A 99 12.01 4.21 3.06
N ILE A 100 11.19 3.21 2.74
CA ILE A 100 11.60 2.04 1.95
C ILE A 100 11.10 2.21 0.53
N ASN A 101 12.03 2.35 -0.43
CA ASN A 101 11.67 2.41 -1.84
C ASN A 101 11.40 1.00 -2.38
N TYR A 102 10.24 0.81 -3.03
CA TYR A 102 9.81 -0.49 -3.51
C TYR A 102 9.69 -0.53 -5.03
N LYS A 103 10.48 -1.40 -5.66
CA LYS A 103 10.45 -1.65 -7.12
C LYS A 103 10.62 -0.42 -8.02
N ASP A 104 11.29 0.60 -7.57
CA ASP A 104 11.73 1.65 -8.47
C ASP A 104 12.95 1.21 -9.28
N LYS A 105 12.96 1.57 -10.55
CA LYS A 105 14.15 1.41 -11.37
C LYS A 105 15.18 2.43 -10.92
N LYS A 106 16.36 1.98 -10.50
CA LYS A 106 17.50 2.87 -10.24
C LYS A 106 17.73 3.68 -11.53
N LYS A 107 17.47 4.99 -11.52
CA LYS A 107 17.90 5.86 -12.61
C LYS A 107 19.44 5.85 -12.59
N MET A 108 20.05 5.24 -13.59
CA MET A 108 21.46 5.46 -13.84
C MET A 108 21.59 6.91 -14.31
N HIS A 109 22.18 7.74 -13.48
CA HIS A 109 22.66 9.08 -13.86
C HIS A 109 24.03 8.95 -14.46
#